data_982971855b7e1bdde30d170cf93fad99
#
_entry.id   982971855b7e1bdde30d170cf93fad99
#
_cell.length_a   1.000
_cell.length_b   1.000
_cell.length_c   1.000
_cell.angle_alpha   90.00
_cell.angle_beta   90.00
_cell.angle_gamma   90.00
#
_symmetry.space_group_name_H-M   'P 1'
#
loop_
_entity.id
_entity.type
_entity.pdbx_description
1 polymer ?
#
loop_
_entity_poly.entity_id
_entity_poly.type
_entity_poly.pdbx_seq_one_letter_code
_entity_poly.pdbx_strand_id
1 'polypeptide(L)'
;AFFCSQAAARIMIGQKSGVIVNISSEAGNEGSLGQSIYSATKGALNAFTLSWAKELGRFNIRVVGVAPGINEPTPMGNAEHVAEFAYARGVKASDVSPDYQKTLPLGRVGKLDEIADLVTYLLSERSSYIKGTIINITGGKSRG
;
A
#
# COMPACT_ATOMS: atom_id res chain seq x y z
N ALA A 1 -12.61 -1.23 1.26
CA ALA A 1 -11.80 -1.81 2.35
C ALA A 1 -12.58 -1.91 3.66
N PHE A 2 -13.17 -0.80 4.17
CA PHE A 2 -13.83 -0.78 5.49
C PHE A 2 -14.88 -1.90 5.67
N PHE A 3 -15.89 -1.99 4.81
CA PHE A 3 -16.97 -2.97 4.94
C PHE A 3 -16.47 -4.43 4.80
N CYS A 4 -15.51 -4.69 3.91
CA CYS A 4 -14.90 -6.02 3.80
C CYS A 4 -14.14 -6.41 5.06
N SER A 5 -13.33 -5.48 5.60
CA SER A 5 -12.59 -5.71 6.84
C SER A 5 -13.51 -5.88 8.04
N GLN A 6 -14.61 -5.13 8.12
CA GLN A 6 -15.63 -5.28 9.17
C GLN A 6 -16.29 -6.66 9.11
N ALA A 7 -16.66 -7.12 7.92
CA ALA A 7 -17.25 -8.45 7.74
C ALA A 7 -16.29 -9.56 8.12
N ALA A 8 -15.02 -9.48 7.65
CA ALA A 8 -13.98 -10.42 7.99
C ALA A 8 -13.68 -10.44 9.49
N ALA A 9 -13.55 -9.25 10.11
CA ALA A 9 -13.27 -9.13 11.54
C ALA A 9 -14.33 -9.81 12.41
N ARG A 10 -15.62 -9.70 12.05
CA ARG A 10 -16.72 -10.39 12.78
C ARG A 10 -16.51 -11.91 12.82
N ILE A 11 -16.07 -12.50 11.72
CA ILE A 11 -15.78 -13.93 11.63
C ILE A 11 -14.52 -14.27 12.44
N MET A 12 -13.44 -13.50 12.25
CA MET A 12 -12.15 -13.71 12.89
C MET A 12 -12.22 -13.54 14.41
N ILE A 13 -13.07 -12.65 14.93
CA ILE A 13 -13.32 -12.51 16.38
C ILE A 13 -13.88 -13.81 16.96
N GLY A 14 -14.83 -14.45 16.28
CA GLY A 14 -15.38 -15.74 16.69
C GLY A 14 -14.32 -16.85 16.65
N GLN A 15 -13.44 -16.80 15.66
CA GLN A 15 -12.33 -17.77 15.50
C GLN A 15 -11.17 -17.53 16.47
N LYS A 16 -11.06 -16.34 17.07
CA LYS A 16 -9.92 -15.87 17.86
C LYS A 16 -8.59 -15.98 17.08
N SER A 17 -8.64 -15.78 15.79
CA SER A 17 -7.50 -15.84 14.87
C SER A 17 -7.84 -15.16 13.57
N GLY A 18 -6.87 -14.47 12.97
CA GLY A 18 -7.00 -13.85 11.66
C GLY A 18 -5.90 -12.87 11.33
N VAL A 19 -5.80 -12.56 10.04
CA VAL A 19 -4.88 -11.55 9.52
C VAL A 19 -5.59 -10.69 8.50
N ILE A 20 -5.49 -9.37 8.65
CA ILE A 20 -5.94 -8.39 7.65
C ILE A 20 -4.70 -7.67 7.12
N VAL A 21 -4.46 -7.75 5.82
CA VAL A 21 -3.41 -7.00 5.15
C VAL A 21 -4.06 -5.92 4.28
N ASN A 22 -3.84 -4.67 4.63
CA ASN A 22 -4.31 -3.51 3.87
C ASN A 22 -3.27 -3.07 2.84
N ILE A 23 -3.63 -3.07 1.57
CA ILE A 23 -2.75 -2.56 0.50
C ILE A 23 -2.95 -1.05 0.37
N SER A 24 -2.03 -0.32 0.98
CA SER A 24 -1.95 1.14 0.94
C SER A 24 -1.12 1.61 -0.27
N SER A 25 -0.33 2.63 -0.10
CA SER A 25 0.61 3.19 -1.08
C SER A 25 1.60 4.09 -0.34
N GLU A 26 2.79 4.31 -0.91
CA GLU A 26 3.69 5.38 -0.47
C GLU A 26 2.98 6.74 -0.46
N ALA A 27 2.06 6.99 -1.41
CA ALA A 27 1.26 8.20 -1.47
C ALA A 27 0.35 8.41 -0.25
N GLY A 28 0.00 7.34 0.47
CA GLY A 28 -0.73 7.43 1.73
C GLY A 28 0.12 7.89 2.91
N ASN A 29 1.45 7.78 2.81
CA ASN A 29 2.40 8.22 3.83
C ASN A 29 2.87 9.66 3.59
N GLU A 30 3.25 9.99 2.35
CA GLU A 30 3.93 11.24 2.02
C GLU A 30 3.15 12.16 1.06
N GLY A 31 1.98 11.70 0.61
CA GLY A 31 1.22 12.40 -0.43
C GLY A 31 1.81 12.17 -1.83
N SER A 32 1.11 12.66 -2.86
CA SER A 32 1.60 12.61 -4.24
C SER A 32 1.01 13.78 -5.01
N LEU A 33 1.85 14.51 -5.74
CA LEU A 33 1.43 15.62 -6.57
C LEU A 33 0.39 15.16 -7.61
N GLY A 34 -0.73 15.90 -7.69
CA GLY A 34 -1.85 15.55 -8.58
C GLY A 34 -2.73 14.40 -8.13
N GLN A 35 -2.50 13.84 -6.92
CA GLN A 35 -3.22 12.67 -6.41
C GLN A 35 -3.80 12.88 -4.99
N SER A 36 -4.25 14.07 -4.64
CA SER A 36 -4.71 14.38 -3.28
C SER A 36 -5.80 13.45 -2.78
N ILE A 37 -6.81 13.15 -3.60
CA ILE A 37 -7.91 12.23 -3.23
C ILE A 37 -7.38 10.80 -3.06
N TYR A 38 -6.56 10.33 -4.00
CA TYR A 38 -5.92 9.01 -3.89
C TYR A 38 -5.08 8.90 -2.61
N SER A 39 -4.22 9.88 -2.35
CA SER A 39 -3.39 9.94 -1.14
C SER A 39 -4.24 9.93 0.13
N ALA A 40 -5.35 10.68 0.16
CA ALA A 40 -6.27 10.70 1.29
C ALA A 40 -6.91 9.32 1.52
N THR A 41 -7.34 8.61 0.45
CA THR A 41 -7.90 7.25 0.58
C THR A 41 -6.88 6.26 1.11
N LYS A 42 -5.63 6.37 0.67
CA LYS A 42 -4.53 5.49 1.12
C LYS A 42 -4.05 5.85 2.53
N GLY A 43 -4.06 7.14 2.89
CA GLY A 43 -3.85 7.58 4.28
C GLY A 43 -4.92 7.07 5.24
N ALA A 44 -6.18 7.02 4.80
CA ALA A 44 -7.26 6.41 5.57
C ALA A 44 -7.00 4.92 5.85
N LEU A 45 -6.47 4.16 4.86
CA LEU A 45 -6.09 2.76 5.07
C LEU A 45 -4.95 2.61 6.09
N ASN A 46 -3.99 3.54 6.10
CA ASN A 46 -2.93 3.55 7.10
C ASN A 46 -3.51 3.77 8.51
N ALA A 47 -4.40 4.76 8.67
CA ALA A 47 -5.08 5.03 9.94
C ALA A 47 -5.92 3.84 10.41
N PHE A 48 -6.68 3.19 9.52
CA PHE A 48 -7.42 1.97 9.83
C PHE A 48 -6.49 0.85 10.28
N THR A 49 -5.37 0.64 9.60
CA THR A 49 -4.40 -0.40 9.96
C THR A 49 -3.90 -0.22 11.40
N LEU A 50 -3.53 1.00 11.77
CA LEU A 50 -3.01 1.31 13.10
C LEU A 50 -4.09 1.16 14.19
N SER A 51 -5.31 1.62 13.90
CA SER A 51 -6.43 1.56 14.85
C SER A 51 -6.92 0.13 15.04
N TRP A 52 -7.20 -0.57 13.94
CA TRP A 52 -7.71 -1.94 14.01
C TRP A 52 -6.70 -2.93 14.59
N ALA A 53 -5.39 -2.70 14.41
CA ALA A 53 -4.37 -3.51 15.07
C ALA A 53 -4.50 -3.43 16.61
N LYS A 54 -4.85 -2.26 17.16
CA LYS A 54 -5.09 -2.08 18.60
C LYS A 54 -6.42 -2.68 19.03
N GLU A 55 -7.49 -2.41 18.27
CA GLU A 55 -8.85 -2.86 18.60
C GLU A 55 -8.99 -4.39 18.53
N LEU A 56 -8.41 -5.01 17.48
CA LEU A 56 -8.58 -6.43 17.19
C LEU A 56 -7.49 -7.32 17.81
N GLY A 57 -6.43 -6.71 18.33
CA GLY A 57 -5.30 -7.45 18.90
C GLY A 57 -5.70 -8.36 20.07
N ARG A 58 -6.66 -7.96 20.90
CA ARG A 58 -7.21 -8.76 22.01
C ARG A 58 -7.91 -10.06 21.56
N PHE A 59 -8.28 -10.13 20.29
CA PHE A 59 -8.91 -11.32 19.68
C PHE A 59 -7.89 -12.16 18.87
N ASN A 60 -6.59 -11.91 19.06
CA ASN A 60 -5.52 -12.57 18.31
C ASN A 60 -5.63 -12.35 16.79
N ILE A 61 -6.08 -11.17 16.37
CA ILE A 61 -6.16 -10.76 14.96
C ILE A 61 -5.05 -9.76 14.70
N ARG A 62 -4.25 -10.00 13.66
CA ARG A 62 -3.22 -9.07 13.19
C ARG A 62 -3.76 -8.18 12.08
N VAL A 63 -3.39 -6.91 12.11
CA VAL A 63 -3.68 -5.98 11.02
C VAL A 63 -2.38 -5.29 10.64
N VAL A 64 -2.03 -5.37 9.36
CA VAL A 64 -0.76 -4.85 8.81
C VAL A 64 -1.05 -4.11 7.52
N GLY A 65 -0.31 -3.04 7.25
CA GLY A 65 -0.34 -2.32 5.99
C GLY A 65 0.88 -2.62 5.13
N VAL A 66 0.68 -2.68 3.83
CA VAL A 66 1.76 -2.68 2.84
C VAL A 66 1.59 -1.44 1.98
N ALA A 67 2.65 -0.66 1.84
CA ALA A 67 2.68 0.59 1.07
C ALA A 67 3.66 0.46 -0.12
N PRO A 68 3.18 -0.04 -1.27
CA PRO A 68 3.99 -0.10 -2.47
C PRO A 68 4.35 1.29 -2.99
N GLY A 69 5.54 1.39 -3.58
CA GLY A 69 5.97 2.52 -4.37
C GLY A 69 5.71 2.32 -5.86
N ILE A 70 6.68 2.70 -6.68
CA ILE A 70 6.62 2.56 -8.13
C ILE A 70 6.97 1.13 -8.53
N ASN A 71 6.04 0.49 -9.22
CA ASN A 71 6.16 -0.89 -9.68
C ASN A 71 6.11 -0.98 -11.19
N GLU A 72 6.40 -2.17 -11.70
CA GLU A 72 6.23 -2.49 -13.12
C GLU A 72 4.80 -2.18 -13.60
N PRO A 73 4.63 -1.86 -14.90
CA PRO A 73 3.34 -1.47 -15.45
C PRO A 73 2.27 -2.56 -15.23
N THR A 74 1.07 -2.10 -14.92
CA THR A 74 -0.13 -2.94 -14.87
C THR A 74 -1.10 -2.51 -15.98
N PRO A 75 -2.11 -3.33 -16.32
CA PRO A 75 -3.14 -2.94 -17.29
C PRO A 75 -3.88 -1.64 -16.97
N MET A 76 -3.81 -1.15 -15.72
CA MET A 76 -4.40 0.14 -15.32
C MET A 76 -3.59 1.36 -15.81
N GLY A 77 -2.31 1.18 -16.18
CA GLY A 77 -1.43 2.25 -16.66
C GLY A 77 -1.57 2.49 -18.17
N ASN A 78 -2.76 2.88 -18.65
CA ASN A 78 -3.01 3.18 -20.05
C ASN A 78 -2.65 4.64 -20.41
N ALA A 79 -2.70 4.98 -21.71
CA ALA A 79 -2.35 6.31 -22.20
C ALA A 79 -3.28 7.42 -21.67
N GLU A 80 -4.56 7.12 -21.44
CA GLU A 80 -5.53 8.04 -20.86
C GLU A 80 -5.13 8.42 -19.43
N HIS A 81 -4.77 7.43 -18.62
CA HIS A 81 -4.28 7.65 -17.26
C HIS A 81 -2.99 8.50 -17.22
N VAL A 82 -2.07 8.26 -18.15
CA VAL A 82 -0.86 9.09 -18.29
C VAL A 82 -1.21 10.54 -18.62
N ALA A 83 -2.19 10.78 -19.50
CA ALA A 83 -2.63 12.13 -19.87
C ALA A 83 -3.30 12.86 -18.69
N GLU A 84 -4.14 12.17 -17.90
CA GLU A 84 -4.75 12.70 -16.69
C GLU A 84 -3.70 13.09 -15.65
N PHE A 85 -2.68 12.25 -15.46
CA PHE A 85 -1.55 12.56 -14.58
C PHE A 85 -0.74 13.75 -15.04
N ALA A 86 -0.46 13.85 -16.34
CA ALA A 86 0.24 14.98 -16.92
C ALA A 86 -0.52 16.29 -16.64
N TYR A 87 -1.82 16.30 -16.92
CA TYR A 87 -2.69 17.43 -16.65
C TYR A 87 -2.67 17.82 -15.15
N ALA A 88 -2.90 16.85 -14.26
CA ALA A 88 -2.95 17.10 -12.81
C ALA A 88 -1.62 17.61 -12.23
N ARG A 89 -0.49 17.30 -12.88
CA ARG A 89 0.85 17.73 -12.47
C ARG A 89 1.35 18.97 -13.20
N GLY A 90 0.63 19.44 -14.21
CA GLY A 90 1.05 20.58 -15.05
C GLY A 90 2.30 20.29 -15.89
N VAL A 91 2.50 19.04 -16.31
CA VAL A 91 3.64 18.59 -17.12
C VAL A 91 3.19 17.95 -18.44
N LYS A 92 4.11 17.72 -19.36
CA LYS A 92 3.80 16.98 -20.61
C LYS A 92 3.65 15.47 -20.30
N ALA A 93 2.86 14.77 -21.11
CA ALA A 93 2.69 13.32 -20.98
C ALA A 93 4.01 12.55 -21.07
N SER A 94 4.96 13.03 -21.88
CA SER A 94 6.32 12.48 -21.96
C SER A 94 7.11 12.53 -20.64
N ASP A 95 6.75 13.45 -19.76
CA ASP A 95 7.49 13.73 -18.53
C ASP A 95 6.85 13.03 -17.30
N VAL A 96 5.70 12.36 -17.50
CA VAL A 96 4.98 11.64 -16.44
C VAL A 96 5.73 10.39 -15.97
N SER A 97 6.46 9.75 -16.88
CA SER A 97 7.28 8.57 -16.56
C SER A 97 8.77 8.95 -16.66
N PRO A 98 9.33 9.60 -15.65
CA PRO A 98 10.74 9.88 -15.62
C PRO A 98 11.53 8.56 -15.68
N ASP A 99 12.82 8.65 -16.02
CA ASP A 99 13.75 7.53 -15.93
C ASP A 99 13.85 7.07 -14.47
N TYR A 100 13.00 6.10 -14.11
CA TYR A 100 12.94 5.58 -12.75
C TYR A 100 14.27 4.95 -12.30
N GLN A 101 15.12 4.53 -13.23
CA GLN A 101 16.45 4.02 -12.89
C GLN A 101 17.30 5.10 -12.22
N LYS A 102 17.10 6.36 -12.59
CA LYS A 102 17.83 7.49 -11.99
C LYS A 102 17.19 8.06 -10.74
N THR A 103 15.89 7.88 -10.58
CA THR A 103 15.11 8.51 -9.48
C THR A 103 14.88 7.59 -8.29
N LEU A 104 14.94 6.28 -8.50
CA LEU A 104 14.76 5.30 -7.43
C LEU A 104 16.14 4.90 -6.86
N PRO A 105 16.35 4.96 -5.54
CA PRO A 105 17.63 4.55 -4.93
C PRO A 105 18.08 3.13 -5.31
N LEU A 106 17.13 2.19 -5.44
CA LEU A 106 17.41 0.82 -5.88
C LEU A 106 17.74 0.71 -7.38
N GLY A 107 17.60 1.79 -8.16
CA GLY A 107 17.88 1.83 -9.59
C GLY A 107 16.90 1.08 -10.49
N ARG A 108 15.77 0.63 -9.96
CA ARG A 108 14.71 -0.05 -10.71
C ARG A 108 13.34 0.08 -10.04
N VAL A 109 12.30 -0.13 -10.80
CA VAL A 109 10.94 -0.30 -10.26
C VAL A 109 10.78 -1.63 -9.54
N GLY A 110 9.80 -1.72 -8.63
CA GLY A 110 9.44 -2.96 -7.96
C GLY A 110 8.75 -3.93 -8.91
N LYS A 111 8.90 -5.23 -8.67
CA LYS A 111 8.13 -6.29 -9.33
C LYS A 111 6.84 -6.56 -8.54
N LEU A 112 5.78 -6.98 -9.22
CA LEU A 112 4.53 -7.35 -8.55
C LEU A 112 4.73 -8.56 -7.63
N ASP A 113 5.57 -9.50 -8.03
CA ASP A 113 5.91 -10.66 -7.21
C ASP A 113 6.58 -10.28 -5.89
N GLU A 114 7.42 -9.24 -5.85
CA GLU A 114 8.05 -8.76 -4.61
C GLU A 114 7.00 -8.28 -3.60
N ILE A 115 5.89 -7.68 -4.08
CA ILE A 115 4.77 -7.29 -3.23
C ILE A 115 3.99 -8.52 -2.77
N ALA A 116 3.74 -9.46 -3.68
CA ALA A 116 3.02 -10.70 -3.38
C ALA A 116 3.77 -11.56 -2.34
N ASP A 117 5.09 -11.64 -2.45
CA ASP A 117 5.94 -12.36 -1.49
C ASP A 117 5.85 -11.73 -0.08
N LEU A 118 5.90 -10.39 0.00
CA LEU A 118 5.72 -9.70 1.28
C LEU A 118 4.33 -9.97 1.87
N VAL A 119 3.27 -9.88 1.06
CA VAL A 119 1.89 -10.14 1.51
C VAL A 119 1.76 -11.59 1.98
N THR A 120 2.31 -12.54 1.24
CA THR A 120 2.31 -13.96 1.60
C THR A 120 3.04 -14.20 2.93
N TYR A 121 4.20 -13.58 3.13
CA TYR A 121 4.91 -13.62 4.40
C TYR A 121 4.07 -13.05 5.54
N LEU A 122 3.42 -11.91 5.34
CA LEU A 122 2.59 -11.26 6.36
C LEU A 122 1.33 -12.06 6.71
N LEU A 123 0.81 -12.85 5.79
CA LEU A 123 -0.31 -13.75 6.05
C LEU A 123 0.09 -15.02 6.83
N SER A 124 1.38 -15.35 6.84
CA SER A 124 1.89 -16.56 7.49
C SER A 124 2.13 -16.38 8.99
N GLU A 125 2.24 -17.47 9.73
CA GLU A 125 2.63 -17.52 11.15
C GLU A 125 4.06 -17.00 11.40
N ARG A 126 4.91 -16.97 10.38
CA ARG A 126 6.29 -16.43 10.46
C ARG A 126 6.34 -14.94 10.82
N SER A 127 5.25 -14.22 10.60
CA SER A 127 5.09 -12.81 10.92
C SER A 127 4.19 -12.56 12.15
N SER A 128 4.05 -13.55 13.02
CA SER A 128 3.10 -13.55 14.15
C SER A 128 3.23 -12.33 15.09
N TYR A 129 4.40 -11.73 15.19
CA TYR A 129 4.64 -10.54 16.02
C TYR A 129 4.59 -9.21 15.23
N ILE A 130 4.33 -9.25 13.91
CA ILE A 130 4.23 -8.05 13.07
C ILE A 130 2.75 -7.63 12.98
N LYS A 131 2.41 -6.51 13.61
CA LYS A 131 1.09 -5.89 13.52
C LYS A 131 1.14 -4.39 13.84
N GLY A 132 0.15 -3.64 13.38
CA GLY A 132 0.04 -2.21 13.66
C GLY A 132 1.18 -1.40 13.05
N THR A 133 1.64 -1.79 11.88
CA THR A 133 2.66 -1.08 11.10
C THR A 133 2.28 -1.04 9.64
N ILE A 134 2.82 -0.07 8.93
CA ILE A 134 2.76 0.05 7.47
C ILE A 134 4.16 -0.20 6.94
N ILE A 135 4.32 -1.26 6.15
CA ILE A 135 5.62 -1.64 5.60
C ILE A 135 5.75 -1.03 4.21
N ASN A 136 6.72 -0.14 4.04
CA ASN A 136 7.08 0.44 2.76
C ASN A 136 7.84 -0.56 1.91
N ILE A 137 7.39 -0.74 0.65
CA ILE A 137 8.09 -1.52 -0.38
C ILE A 137 8.29 -0.62 -1.60
N THR A 138 9.30 0.25 -1.55
CA THR A 138 9.44 1.42 -2.41
C THR A 138 10.81 1.54 -3.09
N GLY A 139 11.70 0.56 -2.90
CA GLY A 139 13.07 0.65 -3.41
C GLY A 139 13.88 1.81 -2.82
N GLY A 140 13.49 2.28 -1.62
CA GLY A 140 14.16 3.38 -0.92
C GLY A 140 13.65 4.78 -1.29
N LYS A 141 12.62 4.91 -2.15
CA LYS A 141 12.07 6.21 -2.56
C LYS A 141 11.38 6.94 -1.41
N SER A 142 10.51 6.24 -0.70
CA SER A 142 9.79 6.81 0.44
C SER A 142 10.59 6.65 1.73
N ARG A 143 10.58 7.69 2.55
CA ARG A 143 11.32 7.70 3.81
C ARG A 143 10.55 7.11 5.01
N GLY A 144 9.30 6.73 4.81
CA GLY A 144 8.47 6.14 5.87
C GLY A 144 7.89 7.16 6.81
#